data_f7d2384048706a0156658dbf773a90c1
#
_entry.id   f7d2384048706a0156658dbf773a90c1
#
_cell.length_a   1.000
_cell.length_b   1.000
_cell.length_c   1.000
_cell.angle_alpha   90.00
_cell.angle_beta   90.00
_cell.angle_gamma   90.00
#
_symmetry.space_group_name_H-M   'P 1'
#
loop_
_entity.id
_entity.type
_entity.pdbx_description
1 polymer ?
#
loop_
_entity_poly.entity_id
_entity_poly.type
_entity_poly.pdbx_seq_one_letter_code
_entity_poly.pdbx_strand_id
1 'polypeptide(L)'
;MENWYKIERGKQNLKSKIVKLTWKVAFVFVLLTAAFAIYFYQNAELAKQIFATYLPKAQSVMNEDGTLSYVGVVMNNVFACAMCIGMGCIPFIFLPALSVLSNCMIIGALLGYGAAAGTISPLPAIVYGLLPHGIFELPAFFLSMAMGIYLCRTLTMK
;
A
#
# COMPACT_ATOMS: atom_id res chain seq x y z
N MET A 1 5.35 14.19 39.25
CA MET A 1 4.46 13.08 38.94
C MET A 1 3.37 13.44 37.91
N GLU A 2 2.68 14.56 38.03
CA GLU A 2 1.59 14.97 37.13
C GLU A 2 2.00 15.14 35.66
N ASN A 3 3.18 15.66 35.36
CA ASN A 3 3.69 15.82 34.01
C ASN A 3 3.93 14.47 33.28
N TRP A 4 4.44 13.46 33.99
CA TRP A 4 4.63 12.12 33.45
C TRP A 4 3.30 11.49 33.05
N TYR A 5 2.28 11.61 33.90
CA TYR A 5 0.97 11.07 33.62
C TYR A 5 0.29 11.71 32.39
N LYS A 6 0.46 13.02 32.19
CA LYS A 6 -0.04 13.73 30.99
C LYS A 6 0.67 13.27 29.73
N ILE A 7 1.99 13.05 29.77
CA ILE A 7 2.79 12.56 28.64
C ILE A 7 2.37 11.15 28.26
N GLU A 8 2.25 10.25 29.21
CA GLU A 8 1.83 8.87 28.97
C GLU A 8 0.42 8.79 28.37
N ARG A 9 -0.53 9.55 28.88
CA ARG A 9 -1.88 9.64 28.35
C ARG A 9 -1.87 10.19 26.91
N GLY A 10 -1.04 11.17 26.61
CA GLY A 10 -0.84 11.71 25.26
C GLY A 10 -0.34 10.64 24.28
N LYS A 11 0.68 9.87 24.67
CA LYS A 11 1.23 8.77 23.88
C LYS A 11 0.20 7.67 23.60
N GLN A 12 -0.56 7.25 24.61
CA GLN A 12 -1.61 6.24 24.46
C GLN A 12 -2.72 6.70 23.50
N ASN A 13 -3.13 7.96 23.60
CA ASN A 13 -4.13 8.54 22.72
C ASN A 13 -3.63 8.61 21.26
N LEU A 14 -2.37 9.01 21.06
CA LEU A 14 -1.75 9.02 19.73
C LEU A 14 -1.69 7.61 19.11
N LYS A 15 -1.19 6.63 19.88
CA LYS A 15 -1.14 5.23 19.44
C LYS A 15 -2.52 4.72 19.02
N SER A 16 -3.55 4.95 19.84
CA SER A 16 -4.92 4.54 19.52
C SER A 16 -5.44 5.19 18.24
N LYS A 17 -5.16 6.47 18.00
CA LYS A 17 -5.57 7.18 16.77
C LYS A 17 -4.89 6.59 15.52
N ILE A 18 -3.58 6.33 15.59
CA ILE A 18 -2.82 5.75 14.48
C ILE A 18 -3.33 4.35 14.16
N VAL A 19 -3.51 3.48 15.16
CA VAL A 19 -4.03 2.12 14.97
C VAL A 19 -5.41 2.13 14.32
N LYS A 20 -6.33 2.98 14.79
CA LYS A 20 -7.65 3.11 14.16
C LYS A 20 -7.57 3.59 12.72
N LEU A 21 -6.65 4.51 12.42
CA LEU A 21 -6.45 4.99 11.06
C LEU A 21 -5.84 3.90 10.16
N THR A 22 -4.89 3.10 10.69
CA THR A 22 -4.31 1.94 9.97
C THR A 22 -5.39 0.96 9.52
N TRP A 23 -6.32 0.59 10.39
CA TRP A 23 -7.43 -0.29 10.02
C TRP A 23 -8.36 0.33 8.98
N LYS A 24 -8.62 1.64 9.05
CA LYS A 24 -9.39 2.35 8.02
C LYS A 24 -8.67 2.33 6.66
N VAL A 25 -7.37 2.60 6.64
CA VAL A 25 -6.55 2.54 5.42
C VAL A 25 -6.57 1.13 4.84
N ALA A 26 -6.37 0.09 5.67
CA ALA A 26 -6.44 -1.30 5.22
C ALA A 26 -7.80 -1.66 4.62
N PHE A 27 -8.89 -1.26 5.26
CA PHE A 27 -10.24 -1.50 4.77
C PHE A 27 -10.49 -0.81 3.41
N VAL A 28 -10.13 0.47 3.30
CA VAL A 28 -10.24 1.23 2.04
C VAL A 28 -9.38 0.62 0.96
N PHE A 29 -8.17 0.17 1.29
CA PHE A 29 -7.27 -0.50 0.36
C PHE A 29 -7.90 -1.76 -0.24
N VAL A 30 -8.48 -2.63 0.59
CA VAL A 30 -9.14 -3.86 0.12
C VAL A 30 -10.34 -3.53 -0.79
N LEU A 31 -11.18 -2.57 -0.39
CA LEU A 31 -12.32 -2.16 -1.20
C LEU A 31 -11.92 -1.58 -2.55
N LEU A 32 -10.94 -0.69 -2.57
CA LEU A 32 -10.43 -0.09 -3.82
C LEU A 32 -9.76 -1.13 -4.71
N THR A 33 -8.98 -2.04 -4.14
CA THR A 33 -8.35 -3.13 -4.90
C THR A 33 -9.41 -4.03 -5.56
N ALA A 34 -10.46 -4.39 -4.83
CA ALA A 34 -11.56 -5.18 -5.37
C ALA A 34 -12.31 -4.43 -6.49
N ALA A 35 -12.59 -3.14 -6.28
CA ALA A 35 -13.24 -2.30 -7.30
C ALA A 35 -12.38 -2.19 -8.57
N PHE A 36 -11.07 -1.97 -8.44
CA PHE A 36 -10.16 -1.95 -9.59
C PHE A 36 -10.05 -3.32 -10.26
N ALA A 37 -10.04 -4.42 -9.50
CA ALA A 37 -10.01 -5.76 -10.09
C ALA A 37 -11.25 -6.03 -10.96
N ILE A 38 -12.44 -5.66 -10.49
CA ILE A 38 -13.68 -5.76 -11.26
C ILE A 38 -13.64 -4.87 -12.51
N TYR A 39 -13.19 -3.61 -12.35
CA TYR A 39 -13.07 -2.68 -13.46
C TYR A 39 -12.11 -3.19 -14.55
N PHE A 40 -10.94 -3.67 -14.16
CA PHE A 40 -9.94 -4.18 -15.09
C PHE A 40 -10.25 -5.57 -15.66
N TYR A 41 -11.07 -6.36 -14.99
CA TYR A 41 -11.64 -7.57 -15.57
C TYR A 41 -12.49 -7.24 -16.81
N GLN A 42 -13.23 -6.13 -16.77
CA GLN A 42 -14.06 -5.67 -17.90
C GLN A 42 -13.26 -4.89 -18.93
N ASN A 43 -12.10 -4.33 -18.56
CA ASN A 43 -11.27 -3.46 -19.41
C ASN A 43 -9.83 -4.01 -19.50
N ALA A 44 -9.67 -5.24 -19.98
CA ALA A 44 -8.40 -5.96 -19.99
C ALA A 44 -7.27 -5.25 -20.76
N GLU A 45 -7.57 -4.55 -21.85
CA GLU A 45 -6.56 -3.80 -22.63
C GLU A 45 -5.98 -2.63 -21.83
N LEU A 46 -6.82 -1.92 -21.07
CA LEU A 46 -6.35 -0.85 -20.18
C LEU A 46 -5.48 -1.40 -19.05
N ALA A 47 -5.87 -2.55 -18.48
CA ALA A 47 -5.08 -3.23 -17.48
C ALA A 47 -3.69 -3.62 -17.99
N LYS A 48 -3.61 -4.11 -19.24
CA LYS A 48 -2.35 -4.46 -19.91
C LYS A 48 -1.43 -3.24 -20.07
N GLN A 49 -1.97 -2.09 -20.46
CA GLN A 49 -1.21 -0.84 -20.58
C GLN A 49 -0.65 -0.39 -19.23
N ILE A 50 -1.47 -0.43 -18.18
CA ILE A 50 -1.04 -0.10 -16.82
C ILE A 50 0.06 -1.05 -16.38
N PHE A 51 -0.13 -2.36 -16.58
CA PHE A 51 0.87 -3.37 -16.21
C PHE A 51 2.19 -3.14 -16.94
N ALA A 52 2.16 -2.85 -18.25
CA ALA A 52 3.36 -2.54 -19.02
C ALA A 52 4.12 -1.31 -18.49
N THR A 53 3.41 -0.31 -17.96
CA THR A 53 4.03 0.87 -17.34
C THR A 53 4.78 0.53 -16.03
N TYR A 54 4.31 -0.46 -15.28
CA TYR A 54 4.93 -0.87 -14.01
C TYR A 54 5.92 -2.02 -14.16
N LEU A 55 5.97 -2.68 -15.31
CA LEU A 55 6.88 -3.81 -15.59
C LEU A 55 8.36 -3.49 -15.33
N PRO A 56 8.91 -2.33 -15.75
CA PRO A 56 10.31 -2.00 -15.49
C PRO A 56 10.61 -1.90 -13.98
N LYS A 57 9.66 -1.41 -13.19
CA LYS A 57 9.80 -1.36 -11.73
C LYS A 57 9.75 -2.75 -11.10
N ALA A 58 8.91 -3.64 -11.61
CA ALA A 58 8.88 -5.04 -11.16
C ALA A 58 10.19 -5.76 -11.51
N GLN A 59 10.74 -5.50 -12.70
CA GLN A 59 12.03 -6.06 -13.11
C GLN A 59 13.21 -5.56 -12.27
N SER A 60 13.17 -4.35 -11.74
CA SER A 60 14.25 -3.82 -10.90
C SER A 60 14.42 -4.53 -9.55
N VAL A 61 13.46 -5.35 -9.15
CA VAL A 61 13.52 -6.19 -7.94
C VAL A 61 13.72 -7.67 -8.27
N MET A 62 14.06 -8.00 -9.52
CA MET A 62 14.40 -9.35 -9.96
C MET A 62 15.91 -9.52 -10.09
N ASN A 63 16.38 -10.73 -9.87
CA ASN A 63 17.75 -11.15 -10.16
C ASN A 63 17.92 -11.40 -11.67
N GLU A 64 19.16 -11.56 -12.13
CA GLU A 64 19.48 -11.86 -13.54
C GLU A 64 18.88 -13.18 -14.02
N ASP A 65 18.64 -14.12 -13.14
CA ASP A 65 18.00 -15.42 -13.40
C ASP A 65 16.45 -15.36 -13.46
N GLY A 66 15.86 -14.16 -13.30
CA GLY A 66 14.41 -13.96 -13.30
C GLY A 66 13.72 -14.31 -11.98
N THR A 67 14.46 -14.68 -10.93
CA THR A 67 13.91 -14.88 -9.59
C THR A 67 13.75 -13.55 -8.85
N LEU A 68 12.86 -13.52 -7.84
CA LEU A 68 12.70 -12.34 -7.00
C LEU A 68 13.91 -12.16 -6.08
N SER A 69 14.49 -10.96 -6.08
CA SER A 69 15.51 -10.57 -5.13
C SER A 69 14.86 -10.18 -3.80
N TYR A 70 15.04 -11.00 -2.77
CA TYR A 70 14.52 -10.68 -1.43
C TYR A 70 15.02 -9.32 -0.92
N VAL A 71 16.30 -9.03 -1.12
CA VAL A 71 16.89 -7.74 -0.72
C VAL A 71 16.24 -6.60 -1.52
N GLY A 72 16.07 -6.77 -2.83
CA GLY A 72 15.41 -5.79 -3.69
C GLY A 72 13.98 -5.50 -3.24
N VAL A 73 13.20 -6.53 -2.94
CA VAL A 73 11.81 -6.40 -2.46
C VAL A 73 11.76 -5.67 -1.12
N VAL A 74 12.58 -6.09 -0.14
CA VAL A 74 12.63 -5.45 1.19
C VAL A 74 13.03 -3.98 1.07
N MET A 75 14.07 -3.67 0.31
CA MET A 75 14.53 -2.28 0.13
C MET A 75 13.48 -1.41 -0.56
N ASN A 76 12.80 -1.93 -1.60
CA ASN A 76 11.70 -1.22 -2.25
C ASN A 76 10.56 -0.92 -1.26
N ASN A 77 10.20 -1.88 -0.40
CA ASN A 77 9.13 -1.70 0.57
C ASN A 77 9.51 -0.76 1.71
N VAL A 78 10.74 -0.83 2.22
CA VAL A 78 11.27 0.12 3.21
C VAL A 78 11.27 1.53 2.63
N PHE A 79 11.72 1.70 1.39
CA PHE A 79 11.72 3.00 0.70
C PHE A 79 10.28 3.51 0.51
N ALA A 80 9.35 2.66 0.07
CA ALA A 80 7.94 3.02 -0.08
C ALA A 80 7.32 3.47 1.25
N CYS A 81 7.58 2.76 2.34
CA CYS A 81 7.13 3.14 3.68
C CYS A 81 7.70 4.48 4.13
N ALA A 82 9.01 4.70 3.94
CA ALA A 82 9.68 5.96 4.27
C ALA A 82 9.12 7.13 3.46
N MET A 83 8.88 6.92 2.16
CA MET A 83 8.26 7.93 1.28
C MET A 83 6.84 8.27 1.71
N CYS A 84 6.03 7.30 2.13
CA CYS A 84 4.67 7.56 2.62
C CYS A 84 4.67 8.47 3.86
N ILE A 85 5.60 8.25 4.78
CA ILE A 85 5.76 9.09 5.97
C ILE A 85 6.28 10.48 5.57
N GLY A 86 7.33 10.53 4.73
CA GLY A 86 7.94 11.78 4.25
C GLY A 86 6.96 12.66 3.48
N MET A 87 6.15 12.07 2.60
CA MET A 87 5.08 12.79 1.87
C MET A 87 4.02 13.37 2.82
N GLY A 88 3.82 12.79 4.00
CA GLY A 88 2.95 13.34 5.04
C GLY A 88 3.45 14.66 5.63
N CYS A 89 4.72 15.01 5.46
CA CYS A 89 5.27 16.30 5.87
C CYS A 89 4.81 17.48 4.99
N ILE A 90 4.22 17.20 3.82
CA ILE A 90 3.69 18.23 2.92
C ILE A 90 2.22 18.47 3.27
N PRO A 91 1.89 19.63 3.90
CA PRO A 91 0.52 19.92 4.28
C PRO A 91 -0.37 20.13 3.05
N PHE A 92 -1.68 19.96 3.21
CA PHE A 92 -2.74 20.21 2.22
C PHE A 92 -2.85 19.23 1.05
N ILE A 93 -1.79 18.50 0.64
CA ILE A 93 -1.80 17.72 -0.61
C ILE A 93 -2.18 16.25 -0.40
N PHE A 94 -2.14 15.72 0.81
CA PHE A 94 -2.47 14.31 1.14
C PHE A 94 -1.82 13.26 0.21
N LEU A 95 -0.57 13.52 -0.23
CA LEU A 95 0.20 12.63 -1.09
C LEU A 95 0.23 11.15 -0.66
N PRO A 96 0.27 10.81 0.65
CA PRO A 96 0.18 9.42 1.07
C PRO A 96 -1.07 8.69 0.56
N ALA A 97 -2.19 9.40 0.40
CA ALA A 97 -3.41 8.80 -0.14
C ALA A 97 -3.29 8.41 -1.62
N LEU A 98 -2.49 9.15 -2.41
CA LEU A 98 -2.18 8.79 -3.81
C LEU A 98 -1.39 7.48 -3.89
N SER A 99 -0.50 7.23 -2.94
CA SER A 99 0.23 5.97 -2.86
C SER A 99 -0.69 4.78 -2.59
N VAL A 100 -1.73 4.96 -1.74
CA VAL A 100 -2.79 3.93 -1.57
C VAL A 100 -3.45 3.65 -2.91
N LEU A 101 -3.90 4.69 -3.59
CA LEU A 101 -4.64 4.57 -4.85
C LEU A 101 -3.82 3.86 -5.93
N SER A 102 -2.56 4.24 -6.13
CA SER A 102 -1.69 3.62 -7.14
C SER A 102 -1.41 2.14 -6.84
N ASN A 103 -1.18 1.77 -5.58
CA ASN A 103 -0.98 0.37 -5.21
C ASN A 103 -2.26 -0.46 -5.40
N CYS A 104 -3.44 0.07 -5.03
CA CYS A 104 -4.73 -0.58 -5.29
C CYS A 104 -4.96 -0.80 -6.78
N MET A 105 -4.61 0.20 -7.60
CA MET A 105 -4.76 0.13 -9.06
C MET A 105 -3.86 -0.94 -9.67
N ILE A 106 -2.59 -1.03 -9.25
CA ILE A 106 -1.64 -2.03 -9.76
C ILE A 106 -2.08 -3.44 -9.40
N ILE A 107 -2.43 -3.68 -8.13
CA ILE A 107 -2.87 -5.01 -7.67
C ILE A 107 -4.21 -5.36 -8.32
N GLY A 108 -5.13 -4.42 -8.42
CA GLY A 108 -6.41 -4.59 -9.11
C GLY A 108 -6.24 -4.91 -10.59
N ALA A 109 -5.32 -4.23 -11.28
CA ALA A 109 -5.01 -4.50 -12.68
C ALA A 109 -4.42 -5.92 -12.86
N LEU A 110 -3.51 -6.34 -11.97
CA LEU A 110 -2.95 -7.69 -12.00
C LEU A 110 -4.03 -8.76 -11.83
N LEU A 111 -4.88 -8.62 -10.83
CA LEU A 111 -5.95 -9.58 -10.54
C LEU A 111 -7.02 -9.59 -11.64
N GLY A 112 -7.45 -8.41 -12.08
CA GLY A 112 -8.50 -8.27 -13.10
C GLY A 112 -8.05 -8.76 -14.46
N TYR A 113 -6.86 -8.34 -14.91
CA TYR A 113 -6.28 -8.80 -16.19
C TYR A 113 -5.99 -10.29 -16.18
N GLY A 114 -5.37 -10.81 -15.13
CA GLY A 114 -5.05 -12.23 -15.00
C GLY A 114 -6.29 -13.11 -15.03
N ALA A 115 -7.37 -12.66 -14.39
CA ALA A 115 -8.67 -13.35 -14.41
C ALA A 115 -9.32 -13.28 -15.79
N ALA A 116 -9.30 -12.13 -16.46
CA ALA A 116 -9.86 -11.96 -17.81
C ALA A 116 -9.11 -12.77 -18.86
N ALA A 117 -7.77 -12.85 -18.75
CA ALA A 117 -6.93 -13.66 -19.63
C ALA A 117 -6.97 -15.16 -19.34
N GLY A 118 -7.63 -15.59 -18.26
CA GLY A 118 -7.66 -16.98 -17.81
C GLY A 118 -6.29 -17.52 -17.35
N THR A 119 -5.30 -16.65 -17.18
CA THR A 119 -3.93 -17.02 -16.81
C THR A 119 -3.72 -17.10 -15.31
N ILE A 120 -4.51 -16.36 -14.55
CA ILE A 120 -4.42 -16.28 -13.08
C ILE A 120 -5.82 -16.45 -12.48
N SER A 121 -5.98 -17.47 -11.65
CA SER A 121 -7.16 -17.56 -10.79
C SER A 121 -6.99 -16.58 -9.62
N PRO A 122 -7.91 -15.62 -9.39
CA PRO A 122 -7.73 -14.58 -8.37
C PRO A 122 -7.47 -15.12 -6.97
N LEU A 123 -8.18 -16.17 -6.57
CA LEU A 123 -8.04 -16.75 -5.23
C LEU A 123 -6.66 -17.36 -4.98
N PRO A 124 -6.12 -18.26 -5.84
CA PRO A 124 -4.74 -18.71 -5.74
C PRO A 124 -3.70 -17.58 -5.80
N ALA A 125 -3.89 -16.58 -6.65
CA ALA A 125 -2.98 -15.43 -6.72
C ALA A 125 -2.92 -14.64 -5.40
N ILE A 126 -4.04 -14.46 -4.73
CA ILE A 126 -4.10 -13.83 -3.42
C ILE A 126 -3.45 -14.73 -2.37
N VAL A 127 -3.82 -16.01 -2.30
CA VAL A 127 -3.40 -16.93 -1.25
C VAL A 127 -1.92 -17.29 -1.35
N TYR A 128 -1.44 -17.60 -2.55
CA TYR A 128 -0.07 -18.08 -2.75
C TYR A 128 0.91 -16.99 -3.21
N GLY A 129 0.41 -15.92 -3.83
CA GLY A 129 1.23 -14.81 -4.30
C GLY A 129 1.26 -13.63 -3.33
N LEU A 130 0.10 -13.08 -2.99
CA LEU A 130 0.01 -11.84 -2.23
C LEU A 130 0.12 -12.06 -0.71
N LEU A 131 -0.51 -13.10 -0.15
CA LEU A 131 -0.56 -13.35 1.28
C LEU A 131 0.80 -13.65 1.92
N PRO A 132 1.69 -14.52 1.38
CA PRO A 132 2.94 -14.85 2.02
C PRO A 132 3.85 -13.64 2.22
N HIS A 133 3.92 -12.76 1.21
CA HIS A 133 4.65 -11.50 1.29
C HIS A 133 3.85 -10.43 2.06
N GLY A 134 2.53 -10.40 1.87
CA GLY A 134 1.64 -9.40 2.43
C GLY A 134 1.47 -9.48 3.94
N ILE A 135 1.65 -10.63 4.59
CA ILE A 135 1.48 -10.77 6.04
C ILE A 135 2.40 -9.83 6.82
N PHE A 136 3.62 -9.59 6.35
CA PHE A 136 4.57 -8.69 7.00
C PHE A 136 4.62 -7.31 6.36
N GLU A 137 4.53 -7.22 5.04
CA GLU A 137 4.73 -6.00 4.27
C GLU A 137 3.50 -5.10 4.29
N LEU A 138 2.29 -5.67 4.12
CA LEU A 138 1.06 -4.89 4.11
C LEU A 138 0.76 -4.19 5.45
N PRO A 139 0.92 -4.82 6.63
CA PRO A 139 0.75 -4.11 7.90
C PRO A 139 1.73 -2.94 8.07
N ALA A 140 3.00 -3.11 7.68
CA ALA A 140 4.01 -2.05 7.74
C ALA A 140 3.64 -0.90 6.78
N PHE A 141 3.20 -1.23 5.57
CA PHE A 141 2.74 -0.27 4.58
C PHE A 141 1.50 0.51 5.05
N PHE A 142 0.46 -0.18 5.56
CA PHE A 142 -0.74 0.49 6.09
C PHE A 142 -0.43 1.38 7.29
N LEU A 143 0.48 0.96 8.16
CA LEU A 143 0.94 1.77 9.29
C LEU A 143 1.66 3.04 8.82
N SER A 144 2.58 2.92 7.86
CA SER A 144 3.31 4.05 7.28
C SER A 144 2.38 5.05 6.59
N MET A 145 1.38 4.55 5.86
CA MET A 145 0.32 5.35 5.26
C MET A 145 -0.49 6.11 6.31
N ALA A 146 -0.92 5.40 7.37
CA ALA A 146 -1.69 6.00 8.45
C ALA A 146 -0.88 7.09 9.16
N MET A 147 0.41 6.87 9.37
CA MET A 147 1.32 7.87 9.95
C MET A 147 1.47 9.08 9.03
N GLY A 148 1.68 8.88 7.74
CA GLY A 148 1.78 9.95 6.75
C GLY A 148 0.51 10.80 6.67
N ILE A 149 -0.67 10.15 6.58
CA ILE A 149 -1.96 10.84 6.57
C ILE A 149 -2.19 11.60 7.88
N TYR A 150 -1.86 11.00 9.03
CA TYR A 150 -1.99 11.64 10.34
C TYR A 150 -1.10 12.88 10.44
N LEU A 151 0.15 12.78 9.98
CA LEU A 151 1.11 13.88 9.96
C LEU A 151 0.63 15.03 9.07
N CYS A 152 0.25 14.72 7.83
CA CYS A 152 -0.30 15.71 6.90
C CYS A 152 -1.51 16.44 7.49
N ARG A 153 -2.46 15.69 8.05
CA ARG A 153 -3.65 16.26 8.70
C ARG A 153 -3.28 17.19 9.87
N THR A 154 -2.33 16.77 10.70
CA THR A 154 -1.91 17.55 11.88
C THR A 154 -1.22 18.86 11.47
N LEU A 155 -0.45 18.84 10.38
CA LEU A 155 0.22 20.02 9.84
C LEU A 155 -0.75 20.97 9.12
N THR A 156 -1.75 20.43 8.44
CA THR A 156 -2.78 21.20 7.72
C THR A 156 -3.74 21.92 8.69
N MET A 157 -4.01 21.34 9.85
CA MET A 157 -4.99 21.86 10.82
C MET A 157 -4.37 22.80 11.88
N LYS A 158 -3.11 23.17 11.76
CA LYS A 158 -2.45 24.21 12.54
C LYS A 158 -2.50 25.56 11.86
#